data_66a27636679619be9b264ce9e68bda9d
#
_entry.id   66a27636679619be9b264ce9e68bda9d
#
_cell.length_a   1.000
_cell.length_b   1.000
_cell.length_c   1.000
_cell.angle_alpha   90.00
_cell.angle_beta   90.00
_cell.angle_gamma   90.00
#
_symmetry.space_group_name_H-M   'P 1'
#
loop_
_entity.id
_entity.type
_entity.pdbx_description
1 polymer ?
#
loop_
_entity_poly.entity_id
_entity_poly.type
_entity_poly.pdbx_seq_one_letter_code
_entity_poly.pdbx_strand_id
1 'polypeptide(L)'
;MPDAVGVIPGIAENLRIQDQVAQQMKALRHEHGALDLQTLEARSVFDGDELQDMRADERNRAKEIIEDFMVAANGVTARFLQGNKIPSLRRMVRSSKRWGRIVEIAAQHNSQLPPEPDSRALAGFLAEQKAADPLRFPDLSLSVIKLLGPGEYVVESRDETAPGHFGLAVKNYTHSTAPNRRFPDLITQRILKAALNGSSRSYSQDELKELARHCTQKEDDTNKVERLVAKSASAMLLASRIGEQFDAICTGAADKGTWVRIFH
;
A
#
# COMPACT_ATOMS: atom_id res chain seq x y z
N MET A 1 10.52 -21.84 10.26
CA MET A 1 10.47 -22.16 8.81
C MET A 1 9.71 -23.48 8.65
N PRO A 2 8.89 -23.65 7.61
CA PRO A 2 8.27 -24.94 7.35
C PRO A 2 9.33 -26.03 7.12
N ASP A 3 9.10 -27.24 7.63
CA ASP A 3 10.06 -28.36 7.52
C ASP A 3 10.48 -28.67 6.07
N ALA A 4 9.57 -28.43 5.12
CA ALA A 4 9.84 -28.61 3.69
C ALA A 4 11.00 -27.73 3.14
N VAL A 5 11.31 -26.60 3.75
CA VAL A 5 12.40 -25.70 3.32
C VAL A 5 13.77 -26.27 3.64
N GLY A 6 13.88 -27.10 4.68
CA GLY A 6 15.12 -27.76 5.06
C GLY A 6 15.57 -28.88 4.10
N VAL A 7 14.68 -29.36 3.23
CA VAL A 7 14.94 -30.47 2.32
C VAL A 7 15.82 -30.06 1.12
N ILE A 8 15.74 -28.78 0.70
CA ILE A 8 16.52 -28.28 -0.44
C ILE A 8 17.78 -27.58 0.09
N PRO A 9 19.00 -28.09 -0.24
CA PRO A 9 20.24 -27.49 0.22
C PRO A 9 20.36 -26.00 -0.13
N GLY A 10 20.73 -25.18 0.84
CA GLY A 10 20.99 -23.76 0.67
C GLY A 10 19.75 -22.84 0.69
N ILE A 11 18.51 -23.35 0.52
CA ILE A 11 17.32 -22.49 0.54
C ILE A 11 17.11 -21.82 1.90
N ALA A 12 17.26 -22.57 2.98
CA ALA A 12 17.08 -22.04 4.33
C ALA A 12 18.05 -20.87 4.62
N GLU A 13 19.31 -21.01 4.19
CA GLU A 13 20.32 -19.96 4.35
C GLU A 13 20.03 -18.76 3.47
N ASN A 14 19.67 -18.96 2.20
CA ASN A 14 19.27 -17.88 1.30
C ASN A 14 18.08 -17.07 1.85
N LEU A 15 17.08 -17.75 2.42
CA LEU A 15 15.93 -17.08 3.03
C LEU A 15 16.31 -16.28 4.28
N ARG A 16 17.25 -16.77 5.10
CA ARG A 16 17.75 -15.99 6.25
C ARG A 16 18.47 -14.73 5.80
N ILE A 17 19.35 -14.84 4.78
CA ILE A 17 20.05 -13.68 4.22
C ILE A 17 19.04 -12.68 3.63
N GLN A 18 18.06 -13.14 2.86
CA GLN A 18 17.02 -12.29 2.32
C GLN A 18 16.22 -11.58 3.44
N ASP A 19 15.88 -12.32 4.50
CA ASP A 19 15.19 -11.74 5.64
C ASP A 19 16.00 -10.65 6.34
N GLN A 20 17.30 -10.89 6.57
CA GLN A 20 18.19 -9.90 7.18
C GLN A 20 18.30 -8.63 6.33
N VAL A 21 18.49 -8.77 5.02
CA VAL A 21 18.57 -7.63 4.09
C VAL A 21 17.24 -6.88 4.03
N ALA A 22 16.11 -7.60 3.98
CA ALA A 22 14.78 -6.99 4.00
C ALA A 22 14.56 -6.14 5.26
N GLN A 23 14.95 -6.67 6.44
CA GLN A 23 14.85 -5.93 7.70
C GLN A 23 15.71 -4.65 7.70
N GLN A 24 16.93 -4.70 7.18
CA GLN A 24 17.80 -3.52 7.07
C GLN A 24 17.19 -2.47 6.14
N MET A 25 16.66 -2.88 4.96
CA MET A 25 15.98 -1.98 4.03
C MET A 25 14.74 -1.36 4.65
N LYS A 26 13.96 -2.16 5.41
CA LYS A 26 12.77 -1.68 6.13
C LYS A 26 13.16 -0.66 7.20
N ALA A 27 14.15 -0.95 8.04
CA ALA A 27 14.64 -0.06 9.08
C ALA A 27 15.07 1.30 8.50
N LEU A 28 15.86 1.28 7.42
CA LEU A 28 16.30 2.50 6.74
C LEU A 28 15.13 3.34 6.21
N ARG A 29 14.08 2.71 5.67
CA ARG A 29 12.89 3.44 5.23
C ARG A 29 12.14 4.06 6.40
N HIS A 30 12.02 3.36 7.52
CA HIS A 30 11.38 3.91 8.72
C HIS A 30 12.17 5.07 9.33
N GLU A 31 13.49 5.03 9.33
CA GLU A 31 14.34 6.19 9.69
C GLU A 31 14.07 7.42 8.82
N HIS A 32 13.69 7.20 7.57
CA HIS A 32 13.29 8.27 6.65
C HIS A 32 11.82 8.69 6.77
N GLY A 33 11.04 8.03 7.62
CA GLY A 33 9.63 8.36 7.88
C GLY A 33 8.63 7.55 7.04
N ALA A 34 9.00 6.34 6.59
CA ALA A 34 8.03 5.42 5.98
C ALA A 34 6.98 5.02 7.03
N LEU A 35 5.71 5.10 6.62
CA LEU A 35 4.58 4.80 7.51
C LEU A 35 4.40 3.29 7.64
N ASP A 36 4.21 2.82 8.87
CA ASP A 36 3.76 1.45 9.15
C ASP A 36 2.25 1.46 9.41
N LEU A 37 1.48 1.38 8.34
CA LEU A 37 0.03 1.35 8.37
C LEU A 37 -0.47 -0.09 8.32
N GLN A 38 -1.46 -0.40 9.12
CA GLN A 38 -2.02 -1.73 9.27
C GLN A 38 -3.52 -1.71 8.95
N THR A 39 -3.94 -2.44 7.93
CA THR A 39 -5.34 -2.60 7.58
C THR A 39 -5.77 -4.05 7.84
N LEU A 40 -6.99 -4.22 8.25
CA LEU A 40 -7.63 -5.54 8.31
C LEU A 40 -8.30 -5.78 6.96
N GLU A 41 -7.68 -6.63 6.15
CA GLU A 41 -8.28 -7.12 4.92
C GLU A 41 -8.94 -8.46 5.20
N ALA A 42 -10.22 -8.56 4.88
CA ALA A 42 -10.97 -9.79 5.03
C ALA A 42 -11.06 -10.49 3.66
N ARG A 43 -10.68 -11.76 3.63
CA ARG A 43 -10.80 -12.63 2.47
C ARG A 43 -11.99 -13.57 2.62
N SER A 44 -12.85 -13.59 1.59
CA SER A 44 -13.96 -14.55 1.53
C SER A 44 -13.43 -15.98 1.36
N VAL A 45 -13.97 -16.90 2.15
CA VAL A 45 -13.67 -18.33 2.08
C VAL A 45 -14.91 -19.03 1.52
N PHE A 46 -14.70 -19.72 0.40
CA PHE A 46 -15.77 -20.48 -0.28
C PHE A 46 -15.53 -21.97 -0.15
N ASP A 47 -16.63 -22.72 -0.07
CA ASP A 47 -16.68 -24.17 -0.34
C ASP A 47 -17.55 -24.37 -1.59
N GLY A 48 -16.93 -24.70 -2.72
CA GLY A 48 -17.58 -24.59 -4.03
C GLY A 48 -18.03 -23.16 -4.31
N ASP A 49 -19.33 -22.99 -4.55
CA ASP A 49 -19.96 -21.69 -4.80
C ASP A 49 -20.57 -21.03 -3.53
N GLU A 50 -20.49 -21.72 -2.38
CA GLU A 50 -21.08 -21.26 -1.14
C GLU A 50 -20.07 -20.49 -0.27
N LEU A 51 -20.42 -19.28 0.13
CA LEU A 51 -19.61 -18.46 1.03
C LEU A 51 -19.73 -19.01 2.46
N GLN A 52 -18.61 -19.52 3.00
CA GLN A 52 -18.57 -20.12 4.34
C GLN A 52 -18.09 -19.16 5.42
N ASP A 53 -17.15 -18.28 5.10
CA ASP A 53 -16.47 -17.46 6.11
C ASP A 53 -15.80 -16.22 5.50
N MET A 54 -15.46 -15.27 6.38
CA MET A 54 -14.61 -14.11 6.06
C MET A 54 -13.42 -14.14 7.02
N ARG A 55 -12.23 -14.45 6.53
CA ARG A 55 -11.01 -14.53 7.35
C ARG A 55 -10.10 -13.34 7.15
N ALA A 56 -9.54 -12.84 8.24
CA ALA A 56 -8.52 -11.81 8.16
C ALA A 56 -7.28 -12.32 7.40
N ASP A 57 -6.78 -11.54 6.45
CA ASP A 57 -5.52 -11.85 5.76
C ASP A 57 -4.35 -11.42 6.64
N GLU A 58 -3.77 -12.38 7.35
CA GLU A 58 -2.68 -12.11 8.29
C GLU A 58 -1.39 -11.74 7.54
N ARG A 59 -0.74 -10.70 8.02
CA ARG A 59 0.63 -10.37 7.63
C ARG A 59 1.56 -11.47 8.13
N ASN A 60 2.48 -11.89 7.28
CA ASN A 60 3.52 -12.83 7.66
C ASN A 60 4.88 -12.38 7.12
N ARG A 61 5.93 -12.95 7.68
CA ARG A 61 7.31 -12.55 7.37
C ARG A 61 7.67 -12.76 5.90
N ALA A 62 7.13 -13.78 5.24
CA ALA A 62 7.37 -14.00 3.82
C ALA A 62 6.79 -12.90 2.94
N LYS A 63 5.57 -12.43 3.24
CA LYS A 63 4.96 -11.28 2.56
C LYS A 63 5.79 -10.01 2.75
N GLU A 64 6.31 -9.77 3.95
CA GLU A 64 7.15 -8.61 4.24
C GLU A 64 8.48 -8.63 3.47
N ILE A 65 9.16 -9.78 3.38
CA ILE A 65 10.38 -9.93 2.58
C ILE A 65 10.12 -9.53 1.12
N ILE A 66 9.05 -10.06 0.53
CA ILE A 66 8.67 -9.74 -0.85
C ILE A 66 8.35 -8.25 -1.01
N GLU A 67 7.62 -7.65 -0.08
CA GLU A 67 7.31 -6.22 -0.08
C GLU A 67 8.57 -5.36 -0.07
N ASP A 68 9.52 -5.66 0.83
CA ASP A 68 10.76 -4.91 0.98
C ASP A 68 11.63 -4.95 -0.28
N PHE A 69 11.80 -6.14 -0.87
CA PHE A 69 12.53 -6.29 -2.14
C PHE A 69 11.79 -5.64 -3.31
N MET A 70 10.47 -5.73 -3.35
CA MET A 70 9.66 -5.07 -4.38
C MET A 70 9.82 -3.54 -4.32
N VAL A 71 9.78 -2.96 -3.12
CA VAL A 71 9.99 -1.52 -2.94
C VAL A 71 11.38 -1.12 -3.39
N ALA A 72 12.42 -1.90 -3.03
CA ALA A 72 13.79 -1.65 -3.44
C ALA A 72 13.97 -1.70 -4.96
N ALA A 73 13.47 -2.76 -5.62
CA ALA A 73 13.55 -2.93 -7.07
C ALA A 73 12.82 -1.81 -7.82
N ASN A 74 11.63 -1.43 -7.38
CA ASN A 74 10.87 -0.33 -7.93
C ASN A 74 11.62 1.01 -7.79
N GLY A 75 12.25 1.25 -6.65
CA GLY A 75 13.08 2.42 -6.42
C GLY A 75 14.34 2.47 -7.30
N VAL A 76 15.03 1.34 -7.48
CA VAL A 76 16.21 1.24 -8.37
C VAL A 76 15.81 1.52 -9.82
N THR A 77 14.72 0.90 -10.29
CA THR A 77 14.19 1.13 -11.65
C THR A 77 13.87 2.61 -11.86
N ALA A 78 13.19 3.23 -10.90
CA ALA A 78 12.85 4.66 -10.97
C ALA A 78 14.09 5.54 -11.07
N ARG A 79 15.10 5.32 -10.22
CA ARG A 79 16.36 6.09 -10.25
C ARG A 79 17.14 5.88 -11.53
N PHE A 80 17.20 4.65 -12.05
CA PHE A 80 17.87 4.36 -13.32
C PHE A 80 17.24 5.15 -14.47
N LEU A 81 15.93 5.13 -14.61
CA LEU A 81 15.22 5.85 -15.68
C LEU A 81 15.37 7.37 -15.51
N GLN A 82 15.32 7.89 -14.28
CA GLN A 82 15.56 9.30 -13.99
C GLN A 82 16.99 9.73 -14.33
N GLY A 83 17.99 8.97 -13.89
CA GLY A 83 19.40 9.28 -14.14
C GLY A 83 19.74 9.31 -15.65
N ASN A 84 19.05 8.51 -16.45
CA ASN A 84 19.16 8.51 -17.90
C ASN A 84 18.20 9.51 -18.60
N LYS A 85 17.43 10.29 -17.82
CA LYS A 85 16.48 11.30 -18.33
C LYS A 85 15.43 10.71 -19.28
N ILE A 86 14.98 9.48 -18.99
CA ILE A 86 13.99 8.75 -19.78
C ILE A 86 12.62 9.01 -19.20
N PRO A 87 11.67 9.56 -19.97
CA PRO A 87 10.27 9.73 -19.52
C PRO A 87 9.67 8.41 -19.12
N SER A 88 9.01 8.38 -17.97
CA SER A 88 8.47 7.13 -17.41
C SER A 88 7.36 7.38 -16.39
N LEU A 89 6.56 6.35 -16.14
CA LEU A 89 5.52 6.39 -15.12
C LEU A 89 6.16 6.38 -13.73
N ARG A 90 5.56 7.18 -12.82
CA ARG A 90 5.86 7.17 -11.39
C ARG A 90 4.60 6.83 -10.61
N ARG A 91 4.76 6.04 -9.57
CA ARG A 91 3.71 5.82 -8.57
C ARG A 91 3.92 6.77 -7.41
N MET A 92 2.93 7.59 -7.11
CA MET A 92 3.03 8.56 -6.04
C MET A 92 1.81 8.55 -5.12
N VAL A 93 2.03 8.95 -3.90
CA VAL A 93 1.00 9.39 -2.96
C VAL A 93 1.40 10.78 -2.51
N ARG A 94 0.57 11.78 -2.82
CA ARG A 94 0.84 13.17 -2.43
C ARG A 94 0.77 13.33 -0.92
N SER A 95 1.41 14.34 -0.41
CA SER A 95 1.09 14.83 0.93
C SER A 95 -0.38 15.22 0.99
N SER A 96 -1.05 14.86 2.09
CA SER A 96 -2.49 15.02 2.20
C SER A 96 -2.94 16.48 2.16
N LYS A 97 -3.84 16.81 1.24
CA LYS A 97 -4.60 18.09 1.30
C LYS A 97 -5.46 18.18 2.56
N ARG A 98 -5.72 17.07 3.22
CA ARG A 98 -6.50 16.97 4.46
C ARG A 98 -5.61 16.77 5.69
N TRP A 99 -4.34 17.24 5.62
CA TRP A 99 -3.38 17.12 6.72
C TRP A 99 -3.90 17.64 8.04
N GLY A 100 -4.61 18.79 8.05
CA GLY A 100 -5.22 19.34 9.25
C GLY A 100 -6.12 18.33 9.99
N ARG A 101 -6.83 17.46 9.26
CA ARG A 101 -7.64 16.39 9.88
C ARG A 101 -6.79 15.29 10.51
N ILE A 102 -5.59 15.02 9.97
CA ILE A 102 -4.64 14.10 10.60
C ILE A 102 -4.08 14.72 11.88
N VAL A 103 -3.78 16.02 11.87
CA VAL A 103 -3.36 16.78 13.06
C VAL A 103 -4.45 16.74 14.14
N GLU A 104 -5.72 16.94 13.78
CA GLU A 104 -6.86 16.84 14.71
C GLU A 104 -6.98 15.43 15.32
N ILE A 105 -6.79 14.37 14.53
CA ILE A 105 -6.77 12.99 15.03
C ILE A 105 -5.63 12.78 16.02
N ALA A 106 -4.43 13.24 15.71
CA ALA A 106 -3.29 13.15 16.63
C ALA A 106 -3.56 13.87 17.96
N ALA A 107 -4.16 15.07 17.89
CA ALA A 107 -4.56 15.82 19.09
C ALA A 107 -5.57 15.06 19.96
N GLN A 108 -6.53 14.34 19.37
CA GLN A 108 -7.47 13.47 20.11
C GLN A 108 -6.77 12.31 20.86
N HIS A 109 -5.60 11.94 20.39
CA HIS A 109 -4.73 10.94 21.04
C HIS A 109 -3.61 11.57 21.90
N ASN A 110 -3.77 12.84 22.32
CA ASN A 110 -2.80 13.60 23.10
C ASN A 110 -1.40 13.70 22.46
N SER A 111 -1.32 13.68 21.13
CA SER A 111 -0.09 13.82 20.37
C SER A 111 -0.14 15.08 19.49
N GLN A 112 1.01 15.68 19.20
CA GLN A 112 1.11 16.88 18.39
C GLN A 112 1.88 16.58 17.10
N LEU A 113 1.26 16.92 15.98
CA LEU A 113 1.89 16.89 14.67
C LEU A 113 2.13 18.34 14.18
N PRO A 114 3.18 18.56 13.38
CA PRO A 114 3.41 19.87 12.77
C PRO A 114 2.25 20.29 11.86
N PRO A 115 2.03 21.60 11.65
CA PRO A 115 0.95 22.10 10.78
C PRO A 115 1.14 21.72 9.30
N GLU A 116 2.40 21.57 8.88
CA GLU A 116 2.74 21.11 7.53
C GLU A 116 2.95 19.59 7.49
N PRO A 117 2.65 18.92 6.35
CA PRO A 117 2.80 17.49 6.22
C PRO A 117 4.24 17.01 6.45
N ASP A 118 4.42 16.18 7.48
CA ASP A 118 5.68 15.56 7.84
C ASP A 118 5.48 14.05 8.04
N SER A 119 6.06 13.25 7.15
CA SER A 119 5.94 11.79 7.18
C SER A 119 6.65 11.17 8.39
N ARG A 120 7.77 11.77 8.84
CA ARG A 120 8.53 11.26 9.99
C ARG A 120 7.76 11.51 11.30
N ALA A 121 7.20 12.70 11.47
CA ALA A 121 6.34 13.00 12.61
C ALA A 121 5.12 12.08 12.64
N LEU A 122 4.46 11.87 11.49
CA LEU A 122 3.34 10.94 11.39
C LEU A 122 3.75 9.50 11.67
N ALA A 123 4.91 9.04 11.20
CA ALA A 123 5.42 7.71 11.51
C ALA A 123 5.65 7.50 13.00
N GLY A 124 6.22 8.50 13.71
CA GLY A 124 6.39 8.48 15.16
C GLY A 124 5.05 8.34 15.89
N PHE A 125 4.09 9.20 15.56
CA PHE A 125 2.72 9.14 16.10
C PHE A 125 2.09 7.75 15.91
N LEU A 126 2.14 7.21 14.70
CA LEU A 126 1.57 5.89 14.40
C LEU A 126 2.27 4.77 15.20
N ALA A 127 3.58 4.82 15.37
CA ALA A 127 4.32 3.85 16.16
C ALA A 127 3.92 3.89 17.65
N GLU A 128 3.76 5.08 18.23
CA GLU A 128 3.26 5.27 19.60
C GLU A 128 1.86 4.69 19.76
N GLN A 129 0.94 5.00 18.82
CA GLN A 129 -0.43 4.50 18.90
C GLN A 129 -0.51 2.99 18.72
N LYS A 130 0.31 2.41 17.85
CA LYS A 130 0.41 0.95 17.67
C LYS A 130 0.85 0.25 18.94
N ALA A 131 1.79 0.83 19.68
CA ALA A 131 2.25 0.29 20.94
C ALA A 131 1.22 0.46 22.08
N ALA A 132 0.49 1.57 22.10
CA ALA A 132 -0.49 1.90 23.14
C ALA A 132 -1.80 1.10 23.00
N ASP A 133 -2.34 0.96 21.79
CA ASP A 133 -3.59 0.24 21.52
C ASP A 133 -3.52 -0.55 20.19
N PRO A 134 -2.87 -1.72 20.20
CA PRO A 134 -2.75 -2.57 19.00
C PRO A 134 -4.11 -3.01 18.43
N LEU A 135 -5.15 -3.11 19.28
CA LEU A 135 -6.47 -3.58 18.89
C LEU A 135 -7.20 -2.57 18.00
N ARG A 136 -7.10 -1.28 18.33
CA ARG A 136 -7.73 -0.17 17.57
C ARG A 136 -6.81 0.44 16.52
N PHE A 137 -5.54 0.10 16.53
CA PHE A 137 -4.57 0.64 15.58
C PHE A 137 -4.96 0.44 14.10
N PRO A 138 -5.54 -0.71 13.67
CA PRO A 138 -6.01 -0.87 12.29
C PRO A 138 -7.09 0.16 11.87
N ASP A 139 -7.97 0.57 12.80
CA ASP A 139 -9.02 1.55 12.52
C ASP A 139 -8.43 2.97 12.40
N LEU A 140 -7.46 3.29 13.25
CA LEU A 140 -6.67 4.53 13.14
C LEU A 140 -5.90 4.56 11.82
N SER A 141 -5.21 3.47 11.46
CA SER A 141 -4.49 3.34 10.20
C SER A 141 -5.40 3.57 9.00
N LEU A 142 -6.58 2.95 8.99
CA LEU A 142 -7.57 3.12 7.92
C LEU A 142 -8.04 4.57 7.82
N SER A 143 -8.23 5.26 8.95
CA SER A 143 -8.61 6.68 8.99
C SER A 143 -7.52 7.56 8.38
N VAL A 144 -6.27 7.32 8.73
CA VAL A 144 -5.11 8.02 8.15
C VAL A 144 -4.98 7.74 6.65
N ILE A 145 -5.09 6.47 6.20
CA ILE A 145 -5.06 6.09 4.79
C ILE A 145 -6.12 6.85 3.98
N LYS A 146 -7.35 6.92 4.48
CA LYS A 146 -8.44 7.65 3.82
C LYS A 146 -8.16 9.16 3.71
N LEU A 147 -7.44 9.73 4.67
CA LEU A 147 -7.05 11.13 4.68
C LEU A 147 -5.84 11.42 3.78
N LEU A 148 -4.88 10.52 3.71
CA LEU A 148 -3.75 10.62 2.76
C LEU A 148 -4.24 10.59 1.31
N GLY A 149 -5.30 9.84 1.04
CA GLY A 149 -5.89 9.71 -0.29
C GLY A 149 -5.26 8.59 -1.12
N PRO A 150 -5.80 8.35 -2.34
CA PRO A 150 -5.34 7.29 -3.22
C PRO A 150 -3.95 7.62 -3.79
N GLY A 151 -3.24 6.57 -4.16
CA GLY A 151 -2.07 6.71 -5.00
C GLY A 151 -2.46 6.99 -6.45
N GLU A 152 -1.60 7.66 -7.19
CA GLU A 152 -1.80 7.98 -8.59
C GLU A 152 -0.57 7.68 -9.43
N TYR A 153 -0.76 7.51 -10.73
CA TYR A 153 0.32 7.46 -11.70
C TYR A 153 0.51 8.84 -12.33
N VAL A 154 1.75 9.27 -12.43
CA VAL A 154 2.15 10.50 -13.11
C VAL A 154 3.34 10.23 -14.01
N VAL A 155 3.63 11.15 -14.93
CA VAL A 155 4.81 11.06 -15.78
C VAL A 155 5.92 11.88 -15.15
N GLU A 156 7.11 11.30 -15.07
CA GLU A 156 8.33 12.03 -14.84
C GLU A 156 9.08 12.18 -16.17
N SER A 157 9.52 13.38 -16.45
CA SER A 157 10.29 13.72 -17.65
C SER A 157 11.44 14.69 -17.30
N ARG A 158 12.13 15.19 -18.30
CA ARG A 158 13.19 16.20 -18.10
C ARG A 158 12.67 17.50 -17.47
N ASP A 159 11.42 17.83 -17.80
CA ASP A 159 10.81 19.12 -17.46
C ASP A 159 9.82 19.01 -16.29
N GLU A 160 9.43 17.80 -15.91
CA GLU A 160 8.47 17.50 -14.85
C GLU A 160 9.06 16.49 -13.88
N THR A 161 9.34 16.93 -12.64
CA THR A 161 9.75 16.03 -11.56
C THR A 161 8.50 15.56 -10.82
N ALA A 162 8.34 14.24 -10.72
CA ALA A 162 7.24 13.65 -9.96
C ALA A 162 7.45 13.88 -8.46
N PRO A 163 6.40 14.25 -7.70
CA PRO A 163 6.44 14.17 -6.25
C PRO A 163 6.70 12.72 -5.82
N GLY A 164 7.34 12.55 -4.67
CA GLY A 164 7.63 11.23 -4.13
C GLY A 164 6.39 10.48 -3.62
N HIS A 165 6.61 9.31 -3.04
CA HIS A 165 5.55 8.54 -2.40
C HIS A 165 5.57 8.82 -0.88
N PHE A 166 4.65 9.66 -0.41
CA PHE A 166 4.62 10.13 0.98
C PHE A 166 4.61 8.98 1.99
N GLY A 167 3.73 7.99 1.81
CA GLY A 167 3.59 6.87 2.75
C GLY A 167 4.80 5.93 2.79
N LEU A 168 5.60 5.84 1.72
CA LEU A 168 6.84 5.06 1.69
C LEU A 168 8.09 5.89 2.02
N ALA A 169 7.94 7.21 2.18
CA ALA A 169 9.03 8.18 2.36
C ALA A 169 10.13 8.05 1.28
N VAL A 170 9.75 7.75 0.04
CA VAL A 170 10.68 7.62 -1.09
C VAL A 170 10.40 8.69 -2.14
N LYS A 171 11.47 9.34 -2.63
CA LYS A 171 11.36 10.38 -3.67
C LYS A 171 11.10 9.80 -5.04
N ASN A 172 11.74 8.69 -5.37
CA ASN A 172 11.67 8.04 -6.68
C ASN A 172 11.04 6.66 -6.54
N TYR A 173 9.81 6.52 -7.03
CA TYR A 173 9.10 5.26 -6.96
C TYR A 173 8.27 5.02 -8.23
N THR A 174 8.35 3.82 -8.75
CA THR A 174 7.53 3.34 -9.86
C THR A 174 7.01 1.95 -9.55
N HIS A 175 6.17 1.42 -10.41
CA HIS A 175 5.79 0.02 -10.41
C HIS A 175 6.46 -0.70 -11.58
N SER A 176 7.20 -1.78 -11.30
CA SER A 176 7.94 -2.56 -12.31
C SER A 176 8.03 -4.05 -12.01
N THR A 177 7.55 -4.51 -10.85
CA THR A 177 7.80 -5.85 -10.33
C THR A 177 6.70 -6.88 -10.60
N ALA A 178 5.55 -6.46 -11.14
CA ALA A 178 4.42 -7.35 -11.41
C ALA A 178 3.79 -7.13 -12.80
N PRO A 179 4.57 -7.22 -13.91
CA PRO A 179 4.08 -6.93 -15.26
C PRO A 179 3.05 -7.94 -15.78
N ASN A 180 2.94 -9.11 -15.14
CA ASN A 180 1.96 -10.15 -15.47
C ASN A 180 0.53 -9.81 -15.03
N ARG A 181 0.35 -8.88 -14.08
CA ARG A 181 -0.95 -8.52 -13.52
C ARG A 181 -1.21 -7.02 -13.37
N ARG A 182 -0.16 -6.18 -13.51
CA ARG A 182 -0.31 -4.72 -13.46
C ARG A 182 0.20 -4.08 -14.75
N PHE A 183 -0.70 -3.46 -15.49
CA PHE A 183 -0.38 -2.83 -16.76
C PHE A 183 0.68 -1.71 -16.66
N PRO A 184 0.71 -0.83 -15.63
CA PRO A 184 1.77 0.15 -15.45
C PRO A 184 3.16 -0.47 -15.32
N ASP A 185 3.27 -1.64 -14.69
CA ASP A 185 4.53 -2.38 -14.59
C ASP A 185 5.01 -2.87 -15.95
N LEU A 186 4.10 -3.35 -16.79
CA LEU A 186 4.42 -3.76 -18.16
C LEU A 186 4.94 -2.58 -18.99
N ILE A 187 4.32 -1.41 -18.87
CA ILE A 187 4.79 -0.17 -19.54
C ILE A 187 6.21 0.16 -19.06
N THR A 188 6.43 0.18 -17.73
CA THR A 188 7.73 0.45 -17.14
C THR A 188 8.79 -0.55 -17.59
N GLN A 189 8.48 -1.84 -17.65
CA GLN A 189 9.39 -2.89 -18.13
C GLN A 189 9.75 -2.71 -19.62
N ARG A 190 8.81 -2.32 -20.46
CA ARG A 190 9.07 -1.99 -21.88
C ARG A 190 10.02 -0.82 -22.01
N ILE A 191 9.81 0.24 -21.24
CA ILE A 191 10.68 1.41 -21.22
C ILE A 191 12.09 1.02 -20.73
N LEU A 192 12.17 0.26 -19.63
CA LEU A 192 13.44 -0.20 -19.07
C LEU A 192 14.21 -1.07 -20.07
N LYS A 193 13.54 -2.03 -20.71
CA LYS A 193 14.15 -2.90 -21.71
C LYS A 193 14.67 -2.12 -22.94
N ALA A 194 13.90 -1.14 -23.42
CA ALA A 194 14.34 -0.27 -24.50
C ALA A 194 15.58 0.54 -24.11
N ALA A 195 15.58 1.10 -22.88
CA ALA A 195 16.70 1.85 -22.34
C ALA A 195 17.99 1.02 -22.25
N LEU A 196 17.89 -0.21 -21.74
CA LEU A 196 19.03 -1.13 -21.61
C LEU A 196 19.57 -1.57 -22.97
N ASN A 197 18.73 -1.66 -23.99
CA ASN A 197 19.13 -2.01 -25.36
C ASN A 197 19.59 -0.80 -26.19
N GLY A 198 19.72 0.39 -25.59
CA GLY A 198 20.11 1.61 -26.30
C GLY A 198 19.08 2.11 -27.32
N SER A 199 17.85 1.61 -27.27
CA SER A 199 16.77 2.02 -28.18
C SER A 199 16.17 3.34 -27.74
N SER A 200 15.85 4.21 -28.71
CA SER A 200 15.13 5.43 -28.45
C SER A 200 13.66 5.13 -28.12
N ARG A 201 13.07 6.00 -27.32
CA ARG A 201 11.66 6.09 -26.83
C ARG A 201 10.68 5.00 -27.26
N SER A 202 10.22 4.22 -26.29
CA SER A 202 9.11 3.27 -26.47
C SER A 202 7.72 3.95 -26.49
N TYR A 203 7.63 5.15 -25.89
CA TYR A 203 6.40 5.95 -25.76
C TYR A 203 6.72 7.43 -25.81
N SER A 204 5.83 8.22 -26.41
CA SER A 204 5.85 9.68 -26.31
C SER A 204 5.40 10.15 -24.92
N GLN A 205 5.69 11.39 -24.58
CA GLN A 205 5.29 11.97 -23.30
C GLN A 205 3.76 12.07 -23.18
N ASP A 206 3.06 12.39 -24.27
CA ASP A 206 1.60 12.50 -24.29
C ASP A 206 0.93 11.12 -24.12
N GLU A 207 1.44 10.09 -24.80
CA GLU A 207 0.98 8.71 -24.58
C GLU A 207 1.17 8.27 -23.11
N LEU A 208 2.32 8.61 -22.50
CA LEU A 208 2.54 8.29 -21.09
C LEU A 208 1.58 9.04 -20.16
N LYS A 209 1.26 10.31 -20.44
CA LYS A 209 0.28 11.09 -19.67
C LYS A 209 -1.11 10.47 -19.75
N GLU A 210 -1.53 10.05 -20.92
CA GLU A 210 -2.81 9.38 -21.10
C GLU A 210 -2.85 8.03 -20.38
N LEU A 211 -1.79 7.22 -20.51
CA LEU A 211 -1.65 5.94 -19.82
C LEU A 211 -1.66 6.12 -18.29
N ALA A 212 -0.97 7.13 -17.77
CA ALA A 212 -0.96 7.45 -16.34
C ALA A 212 -2.37 7.74 -15.82
N ARG A 213 -3.11 8.61 -16.53
CA ARG A 213 -4.50 8.94 -16.20
C ARG A 213 -5.41 7.71 -16.27
N HIS A 214 -5.29 6.93 -17.34
CA HIS A 214 -6.08 5.71 -17.53
C HIS A 214 -5.82 4.69 -16.42
N CYS A 215 -4.56 4.41 -16.10
CA CYS A 215 -4.19 3.46 -15.05
C CYS A 215 -4.69 3.90 -13.67
N THR A 216 -4.59 5.19 -13.34
CA THR A 216 -5.14 5.75 -12.09
C THR A 216 -6.64 5.56 -12.01
N GLN A 217 -7.37 5.92 -13.09
CA GLN A 217 -8.82 5.76 -13.14
C GLN A 217 -9.26 4.30 -12.98
N LYS A 218 -8.58 3.37 -13.66
CA LYS A 218 -8.91 1.93 -13.59
C LYS A 218 -8.61 1.33 -12.24
N GLU A 219 -7.55 1.78 -11.58
CA GLU A 219 -7.26 1.37 -10.20
C GLU A 219 -8.34 1.86 -9.23
N ASP A 220 -8.78 3.12 -9.36
CA ASP A 220 -9.88 3.65 -8.55
C ASP A 220 -11.19 2.87 -8.77
N ASP A 221 -11.49 2.51 -10.01
CA ASP A 221 -12.69 1.72 -10.34
C ASP A 221 -12.59 0.31 -9.76
N THR A 222 -11.42 -0.35 -9.86
CA THR A 222 -11.16 -1.66 -9.24
C THR A 222 -11.36 -1.61 -7.73
N ASN A 223 -10.77 -0.63 -7.05
CA ASN A 223 -10.92 -0.45 -5.62
C ASN A 223 -12.39 -0.23 -5.17
N LYS A 224 -13.22 0.40 -6.02
CA LYS A 224 -14.66 0.54 -5.74
C LYS A 224 -15.38 -0.81 -5.84
N VAL A 225 -15.06 -1.60 -6.88
CA VAL A 225 -15.66 -2.93 -7.08
C VAL A 225 -15.25 -3.88 -5.95
N GLU A 226 -13.98 -3.94 -5.60
CA GLU A 226 -13.48 -4.78 -4.51
C GLU A 226 -14.18 -4.46 -3.18
N ARG A 227 -14.33 -3.17 -2.85
CA ARG A 227 -15.07 -2.76 -1.66
C ARG A 227 -16.55 -3.13 -1.70
N LEU A 228 -17.19 -3.05 -2.88
CA LEU A 228 -18.59 -3.44 -3.03
C LEU A 228 -18.75 -4.94 -2.85
N VAL A 229 -17.90 -5.75 -3.50
CA VAL A 229 -17.90 -7.21 -3.39
C VAL A 229 -17.66 -7.65 -1.94
N ALA A 230 -16.67 -7.08 -1.25
CA ALA A 230 -16.41 -7.41 0.15
C ALA A 230 -17.61 -7.09 1.06
N LYS A 231 -18.28 -5.94 0.84
CA LYS A 231 -19.51 -5.59 1.58
C LYS A 231 -20.67 -6.55 1.27
N SER A 232 -20.85 -6.93 0.02
CA SER A 232 -21.88 -7.88 -0.38
C SER A 232 -21.65 -9.25 0.24
N ALA A 233 -20.40 -9.75 0.20
CA ALA A 233 -20.02 -11.01 0.85
C ALA A 233 -20.29 -10.97 2.36
N SER A 234 -19.90 -9.88 3.04
CA SER A 234 -20.18 -9.73 4.47
C SER A 234 -21.68 -9.71 4.77
N ALA A 235 -22.48 -9.04 3.94
CA ALA A 235 -23.93 -9.00 4.10
C ALA A 235 -24.57 -10.39 3.88
N MET A 236 -24.10 -11.15 2.90
CA MET A 236 -24.57 -12.53 2.66
C MET A 236 -24.26 -13.44 3.84
N LEU A 237 -23.05 -13.36 4.40
CA LEU A 237 -22.64 -14.16 5.56
C LEU A 237 -23.50 -13.87 6.80
N LEU A 238 -23.91 -12.61 6.99
CA LEU A 238 -24.69 -12.16 8.13
C LEU A 238 -26.21 -12.31 7.90
N ALA A 239 -26.68 -12.64 6.69
CA ALA A 239 -28.10 -12.69 6.37
C ALA A 239 -28.89 -13.74 7.22
N SER A 240 -28.28 -14.88 7.52
CA SER A 240 -28.86 -15.92 8.37
C SER A 240 -28.75 -15.65 9.88
N ARG A 241 -27.99 -14.59 10.25
CA ARG A 241 -27.66 -14.26 11.63
C ARG A 241 -28.35 -12.97 12.11
N ILE A 242 -29.45 -12.58 11.45
CA ILE A 242 -30.25 -11.40 11.84
C ILE A 242 -30.88 -11.66 13.20
N GLY A 243 -30.63 -10.73 14.14
CA GLY A 243 -31.09 -10.84 15.53
C GLY A 243 -30.06 -11.39 16.51
N GLU A 244 -28.90 -11.85 16.02
CA GLU A 244 -27.77 -12.20 16.87
C GLU A 244 -27.07 -10.97 17.41
N GLN A 245 -26.41 -11.12 18.56
CA GLN A 245 -25.56 -10.10 19.17
C GLN A 245 -24.09 -10.41 18.89
N PHE A 246 -23.30 -9.38 18.55
CA PHE A 246 -21.89 -9.48 18.25
C PHE A 246 -21.09 -8.50 19.08
N ASP A 247 -19.93 -8.91 19.55
CA ASP A 247 -18.95 -8.00 20.07
C ASP A 247 -18.36 -7.18 18.92
N ALA A 248 -18.31 -5.85 19.09
CA ALA A 248 -17.88 -4.96 18.02
C ALA A 248 -17.19 -3.70 18.55
N ILE A 249 -16.28 -3.13 17.74
CA ILE A 249 -15.71 -1.80 17.97
C ILE A 249 -16.46 -0.79 17.09
N CYS A 250 -16.87 0.34 17.69
CA CYS A 250 -17.38 1.48 16.93
C CYS A 250 -16.19 2.14 16.17
N THR A 251 -16.26 2.16 14.84
CA THR A 251 -15.25 2.72 13.94
C THR A 251 -15.62 4.08 13.39
N GLY A 252 -16.83 4.55 13.65
CA GLY A 252 -17.32 5.86 13.26
C GLY A 252 -18.79 6.07 13.56
N ALA A 253 -19.18 7.31 13.74
CA ALA A 253 -20.57 7.73 13.91
C ALA A 253 -20.83 9.02 13.13
N ALA A 254 -21.99 9.12 12.51
CA ALA A 254 -22.51 10.32 11.83
C ALA A 254 -24.02 10.28 11.84
N ASP A 255 -24.68 11.36 11.39
CA ASP A 255 -26.14 11.46 11.32
C ASP A 255 -26.80 10.31 10.55
N LYS A 256 -26.10 9.72 9.59
CA LYS A 256 -26.56 8.59 8.78
C LYS A 256 -26.49 7.22 9.48
N GLY A 257 -25.82 7.14 10.64
CA GLY A 257 -25.66 5.88 11.40
C GLY A 257 -24.29 5.72 12.05
N THR A 258 -24.17 4.59 12.73
CA THR A 258 -22.93 4.17 13.40
C THR A 258 -22.32 2.98 12.65
N TRP A 259 -21.03 3.06 12.39
CA TRP A 259 -20.26 1.98 11.77
C TRP A 259 -19.53 1.21 12.85
N VAL A 260 -19.63 -0.11 12.75
CA VAL A 260 -18.99 -1.01 13.70
C VAL A 260 -18.15 -2.05 12.97
N ARG A 261 -17.08 -2.48 13.60
CA ARG A 261 -16.29 -3.65 13.20
C ARG A 261 -16.58 -4.78 14.17
N ILE A 262 -17.17 -5.85 13.67
CA ILE A 262 -17.48 -7.06 14.42
C ILE A 262 -16.17 -7.84 14.64
N PHE A 263 -16.01 -8.40 15.84
CA PHE A 263 -14.96 -9.39 16.12
C PHE A 263 -15.45 -10.77 15.70
N HIS A 264 -14.54 -11.53 15.12
CA HIS A 264 -14.74 -12.96 14.87
C HIS A 264 -13.98 -13.77 15.90
#